data_1260231bd497d0b58f845a509aafe816
#
_entry.id   1260231bd497d0b58f845a509aafe816
#
_cell.length_a   1.000
_cell.length_b   1.000
_cell.length_c   1.000
_cell.angle_alpha   90.00
_cell.angle_beta   90.00
_cell.angle_gamma   90.00
#
_symmetry.space_group_name_H-M   'P 1'
#
loop_
_entity.id
_entity.type
_entity.pdbx_description
1 polymer ?
#
loop_
_entity_poly.entity_id
_entity_poly.type
_entity_poly.pdbx_seq_one_letter_code
_entity_poly.pdbx_strand_id
1 'polypeptide(L)'
;NISNDMTKNLILAAAMLLAGGAVAAQPKVIAHRGYWTAPESAQNSIASFTKADAIGVFGSEIDVWLTADDKLIVNHDRIYKGTDVNMEKATAKEITAIVLPNGENIPTFDAYLKLVASKPNTRLILEMKSLSDYNREDLAAKKIVKQLKKYGVLDQTEIIAFSINACMAFKKLIPDTKIYYLNGDLAPKSIKKLGLAGIDYSMKVLRKNPEWVKQAHDLGLEVNVWTVDSEEDMKYFIGLGVDYI
;
A
#
# COMPACT_ATOMS: atom_id res chain seq x y z
N ASN A 1 -27.01 -7.70 4.98
CA ASN A 1 -27.58 -6.35 5.18
C ASN A 1 -26.85 -5.48 6.23
N ILE A 2 -25.98 -6.05 7.07
CA ILE A 2 -25.24 -5.29 8.11
C ILE A 2 -23.91 -4.73 7.56
N SER A 3 -23.29 -5.37 6.56
CA SER A 3 -21.99 -4.92 5.99
C SER A 3 -22.11 -3.69 5.08
N ASN A 4 -23.25 -3.49 4.41
CA ASN A 4 -23.45 -2.34 3.52
C ASN A 4 -23.68 -1.02 4.27
N ASP A 5 -24.21 -1.08 5.50
CA ASP A 5 -24.41 0.11 6.33
C ASP A 5 -23.12 0.59 6.99
N MET A 6 -22.21 -0.33 7.34
CA MET A 6 -20.93 0.05 7.95
C MET A 6 -20.01 0.82 6.96
N THR A 7 -19.99 0.40 5.69
CA THR A 7 -19.12 1.05 4.69
C THR A 7 -19.61 2.43 4.28
N LYS A 8 -20.96 2.59 4.16
CA LYS A 8 -21.56 3.91 3.93
C LYS A 8 -21.39 4.84 5.13
N ASN A 9 -21.45 4.30 6.35
CA ASN A 9 -21.22 5.08 7.56
C ASN A 9 -19.76 5.50 7.74
N LEU A 10 -18.78 4.72 7.29
CA LEU A 10 -17.36 5.07 7.30
C LEU A 10 -17.04 6.26 6.36
N ILE A 11 -17.64 6.29 5.18
CA ILE A 11 -17.48 7.41 4.23
C ILE A 11 -18.25 8.66 4.72
N LEU A 12 -19.40 8.48 5.37
CA LEU A 12 -20.18 9.60 5.93
C LEU A 12 -19.58 10.17 7.22
N ALA A 13 -18.92 9.34 8.06
CA ALA A 13 -18.26 9.82 9.29
C ALA A 13 -17.09 10.77 9.00
N ALA A 14 -16.38 10.58 7.88
CA ALA A 14 -15.37 11.53 7.41
C ALA A 14 -15.94 12.90 6.97
N ALA A 15 -17.25 12.96 6.65
CA ALA A 15 -17.90 14.18 6.16
C ALA A 15 -18.63 15.02 7.25
N MET A 16 -18.84 14.50 8.49
CA MET A 16 -19.71 15.15 9.49
C MET A 16 -18.98 15.86 10.65
N LEU A 17 -17.67 16.00 10.64
CA LEU A 17 -16.91 16.72 11.69
C LEU A 17 -16.64 18.19 11.32
N LEU A 18 -17.66 18.91 10.84
CA LEU A 18 -17.60 20.34 10.60
C LEU A 18 -18.34 21.12 11.70
N ALA A 19 -17.69 21.34 12.84
CA ALA A 19 -18.09 22.43 13.76
C ALA A 19 -16.89 22.86 14.62
N GLY A 20 -16.25 23.99 14.24
CA GLY A 20 -15.59 24.90 15.15
C GLY A 20 -14.19 24.52 15.65
N GLY A 21 -13.18 24.61 14.81
CA GLY A 21 -11.76 24.55 15.12
C GLY A 21 -10.99 24.62 13.80
N ALA A 22 -9.73 25.04 13.78
CA ALA A 22 -8.90 24.95 12.58
C ALA A 22 -9.08 23.56 11.99
N VAL A 23 -9.68 23.46 10.79
CA VAL A 23 -10.00 22.17 10.14
C VAL A 23 -8.65 21.53 9.80
N ALA A 24 -8.23 20.54 10.62
CA ALA A 24 -7.15 19.67 10.22
C ALA A 24 -7.53 19.04 8.88
N ALA A 25 -6.62 19.07 7.89
CA ALA A 25 -6.89 18.45 6.60
C ALA A 25 -7.28 16.99 6.82
N GLN A 26 -8.40 16.58 6.22
CA GLN A 26 -8.84 15.18 6.34
C GLN A 26 -7.79 14.28 5.69
N PRO A 27 -7.39 13.17 6.34
CA PRO A 27 -6.45 12.23 5.74
C PRO A 27 -7.01 11.62 4.47
N LYS A 28 -6.14 11.31 3.55
CA LYS A 28 -6.49 10.57 2.33
C LYS A 28 -6.65 9.10 2.67
N VAL A 29 -7.67 8.45 2.10
CA VAL A 29 -7.95 7.04 2.35
C VAL A 29 -7.26 6.15 1.33
N ILE A 30 -6.54 5.14 1.80
CA ILE A 30 -5.90 4.10 0.98
C ILE A 30 -6.58 2.77 1.28
N ALA A 31 -7.09 2.10 0.24
CA ALA A 31 -7.68 0.78 0.38
C ALA A 31 -6.56 -0.28 0.51
N HIS A 32 -6.33 -0.78 1.71
CA HIS A 32 -5.34 -1.82 2.02
C HIS A 32 -5.67 -3.13 1.30
N ARG A 33 -4.81 -3.57 0.39
CA ARG A 33 -5.01 -4.71 -0.54
C ARG A 33 -6.25 -4.56 -1.43
N GLY A 34 -6.63 -3.31 -1.73
CA GLY A 34 -7.86 -2.95 -2.43
C GLY A 34 -9.12 -3.00 -1.56
N TYR A 35 -10.28 -2.75 -2.16
CA TYR A 35 -11.57 -2.92 -1.47
C TYR A 35 -12.01 -4.39 -1.53
N TRP A 36 -11.25 -5.23 -0.83
CA TRP A 36 -11.37 -6.69 -0.88
C TRP A 36 -12.57 -7.23 -0.08
N THR A 37 -13.12 -6.47 0.88
CA THR A 37 -14.32 -6.85 1.64
C THR A 37 -15.61 -6.62 0.88
N ALA A 38 -15.56 -5.99 -0.30
CA ALA A 38 -16.71 -5.82 -1.17
C ALA A 38 -17.20 -7.18 -1.71
N PRO A 39 -18.51 -7.32 -2.06
CA PRO A 39 -18.99 -8.53 -2.71
C PRO A 39 -18.16 -8.89 -3.95
N GLU A 40 -17.92 -10.18 -4.20
CA GLU A 40 -17.16 -10.70 -5.35
C GLU A 40 -15.73 -10.13 -5.45
N SER A 41 -15.11 -9.84 -4.32
CA SER A 41 -13.76 -9.31 -4.22
C SER A 41 -12.87 -10.19 -3.35
N ALA A 42 -11.55 -10.06 -3.50
CA ALA A 42 -10.54 -10.71 -2.67
C ALA A 42 -9.32 -9.81 -2.52
N GLN A 43 -8.52 -10.03 -1.48
CA GLN A 43 -7.28 -9.27 -1.28
C GLN A 43 -6.38 -9.35 -2.52
N ASN A 44 -5.82 -8.21 -2.94
CA ASN A 44 -4.90 -8.13 -4.07
C ASN A 44 -5.47 -8.63 -5.43
N SER A 45 -6.79 -8.78 -5.55
CA SER A 45 -7.45 -9.15 -6.80
C SER A 45 -7.62 -7.96 -7.74
N ILE A 46 -7.88 -8.24 -9.01
CA ILE A 46 -8.28 -7.23 -10.00
C ILE A 46 -9.58 -6.55 -9.57
N ALA A 47 -10.53 -7.33 -9.04
CA ALA A 47 -11.79 -6.81 -8.52
C ALA A 47 -11.59 -5.83 -7.36
N SER A 48 -10.64 -6.08 -6.44
CA SER A 48 -10.43 -5.22 -5.28
C SER A 48 -9.95 -3.82 -5.63
N PHE A 49 -9.06 -3.69 -6.61
CA PHE A 49 -8.64 -2.39 -7.13
C PHE A 49 -9.78 -1.68 -7.87
N THR A 50 -10.50 -2.40 -8.72
CA THR A 50 -11.65 -1.86 -9.47
C THR A 50 -12.71 -1.29 -8.54
N LYS A 51 -12.98 -1.99 -7.43
CA LYS A 51 -13.97 -1.56 -6.43
C LYS A 51 -13.48 -0.40 -5.57
N ALA A 52 -12.17 -0.36 -5.26
CA ALA A 52 -11.54 0.79 -4.61
C ALA A 52 -11.65 2.05 -5.49
N ASP A 53 -11.35 1.94 -6.78
CA ASP A 53 -11.53 3.01 -7.76
C ASP A 53 -12.98 3.49 -7.83
N ALA A 54 -13.93 2.56 -7.86
CA ALA A 54 -15.36 2.88 -7.97
C ALA A 54 -15.92 3.68 -6.78
N ILE A 55 -15.36 3.51 -5.59
CA ILE A 55 -15.74 4.29 -4.39
C ILE A 55 -14.95 5.58 -4.21
N GLY A 56 -13.98 5.85 -5.11
CA GLY A 56 -13.26 7.13 -5.16
C GLY A 56 -12.27 7.35 -4.03
N VAL A 57 -11.63 6.30 -3.48
CA VAL A 57 -10.53 6.45 -2.53
C VAL A 57 -9.31 7.07 -3.20
N PHE A 58 -8.42 7.67 -2.42
CA PHE A 58 -7.19 8.27 -2.92
C PHE A 58 -6.30 7.25 -3.62
N GLY A 59 -6.12 6.07 -3.02
CA GLY A 59 -5.27 5.04 -3.55
C GLY A 59 -5.70 3.64 -3.15
N SER A 60 -5.17 2.67 -3.86
CA SER A 60 -5.32 1.24 -3.56
C SER A 60 -3.94 0.62 -3.42
N GLU A 61 -3.73 -0.05 -2.31
CA GLU A 61 -2.45 -0.70 -2.00
C GLU A 61 -2.43 -2.12 -2.56
N ILE A 62 -1.25 -2.55 -2.97
CA ILE A 62 -0.95 -3.91 -3.44
C ILE A 62 0.40 -4.40 -2.95
N ASP A 63 0.53 -5.72 -2.84
CA ASP A 63 1.75 -6.41 -2.43
C ASP A 63 2.42 -7.12 -3.61
N VAL A 64 3.69 -6.84 -3.87
CA VAL A 64 4.43 -7.41 -5.03
C VAL A 64 5.58 -8.28 -4.58
N TRP A 65 5.65 -9.51 -5.11
CA TRP A 65 6.74 -10.47 -4.95
C TRP A 65 7.52 -10.69 -6.24
N LEU A 66 8.81 -11.01 -6.10
CA LEU A 66 9.63 -11.56 -7.16
C LEU A 66 9.68 -13.09 -7.00
N THR A 67 9.24 -13.82 -8.02
CA THR A 67 9.17 -15.28 -8.05
C THR A 67 10.52 -15.94 -8.32
N ALA A 68 10.61 -17.28 -8.18
CA ALA A 68 11.83 -18.03 -8.44
C ALA A 68 12.32 -17.88 -9.90
N ASP A 69 11.41 -17.71 -10.85
CA ASP A 69 11.71 -17.48 -12.27
C ASP A 69 11.74 -15.99 -12.67
N ASP A 70 12.01 -15.11 -11.69
CA ASP A 70 12.19 -13.67 -11.86
C ASP A 70 11.01 -12.95 -12.52
N LYS A 71 9.80 -13.39 -12.23
CA LYS A 71 8.55 -12.70 -12.60
C LYS A 71 7.98 -11.95 -11.39
N LEU A 72 7.10 -10.99 -11.65
CA LEU A 72 6.41 -10.24 -10.59
C LEU A 72 4.95 -10.69 -10.51
N ILE A 73 4.50 -10.99 -9.29
CA ILE A 73 3.12 -11.37 -8.98
C ILE A 73 2.59 -10.52 -7.84
N VAL A 74 1.26 -10.49 -7.67
CA VAL A 74 0.58 -9.69 -6.65
C VAL A 74 -0.08 -10.60 -5.63
N ASN A 75 0.44 -10.64 -4.41
CA ASN A 75 -0.11 -11.38 -3.27
C ASN A 75 0.52 -10.89 -1.97
N HIS A 76 -0.21 -10.94 -0.85
CA HIS A 76 0.33 -10.47 0.43
C HIS A 76 1.24 -11.50 1.10
N ASP A 77 0.76 -12.72 1.31
CA ASP A 77 1.45 -13.71 2.14
C ASP A 77 2.62 -14.35 1.41
N ARG A 78 3.73 -14.61 2.12
CA ARG A 78 4.89 -15.33 1.58
C ARG A 78 4.53 -16.77 1.16
N ILE A 79 3.67 -17.43 1.95
CA ILE A 79 3.12 -18.75 1.64
C ILE A 79 1.61 -18.58 1.54
N TYR A 80 1.02 -18.97 0.41
CA TYR A 80 -0.43 -18.84 0.24
C TYR A 80 -1.17 -19.77 1.18
N LYS A 81 -2.15 -19.19 1.90
CA LYS A 81 -2.93 -19.90 2.93
C LYS A 81 -3.55 -21.19 2.38
N GLY A 82 -3.32 -22.31 3.09
CA GLY A 82 -3.84 -23.63 2.71
C GLY A 82 -3.03 -24.35 1.64
N THR A 83 -1.85 -23.83 1.30
CA THR A 83 -0.89 -24.45 0.36
C THR A 83 0.54 -24.38 0.92
N ASP A 84 1.48 -25.08 0.25
CA ASP A 84 2.93 -24.94 0.50
C ASP A 84 3.60 -24.00 -0.51
N VAL A 85 2.81 -23.28 -1.33
CA VAL A 85 3.34 -22.41 -2.39
C VAL A 85 3.94 -21.13 -1.79
N ASN A 86 5.26 -21.04 -1.87
CA ASN A 86 6.02 -19.88 -1.43
C ASN A 86 6.27 -18.93 -2.61
N MET A 87 5.85 -17.67 -2.49
CA MET A 87 5.90 -16.66 -3.56
C MET A 87 7.30 -16.42 -4.11
N GLU A 88 8.33 -16.54 -3.28
CA GLU A 88 9.72 -16.33 -3.70
C GLU A 88 10.38 -17.59 -4.27
N LYS A 89 9.87 -18.78 -3.92
CA LYS A 89 10.47 -20.08 -4.28
C LYS A 89 9.73 -20.82 -5.38
N ALA A 90 8.49 -20.45 -5.66
CA ALA A 90 7.68 -21.02 -6.75
C ALA A 90 7.81 -20.17 -8.03
N THR A 91 7.49 -20.77 -9.17
CA THR A 91 7.41 -20.08 -10.44
C THR A 91 6.12 -19.25 -10.55
N ALA A 92 6.13 -18.23 -11.39
CA ALA A 92 4.92 -17.45 -11.64
C ALA A 92 3.76 -18.32 -12.14
N LYS A 93 4.04 -19.36 -12.94
CA LYS A 93 3.02 -20.30 -13.43
C LYS A 93 2.34 -21.07 -12.29
N GLU A 94 3.12 -21.56 -11.32
CA GLU A 94 2.57 -22.25 -10.15
C GLU A 94 1.72 -21.33 -9.29
N ILE A 95 2.21 -20.11 -9.05
CA ILE A 95 1.52 -19.12 -8.21
C ILE A 95 0.21 -18.65 -8.88
N THR A 96 0.23 -18.32 -10.16
CA THR A 96 -0.94 -17.82 -10.87
C THR A 96 -1.98 -18.91 -11.19
N ALA A 97 -1.69 -20.18 -10.91
CA ALA A 97 -2.68 -21.26 -10.90
C ALA A 97 -3.56 -21.28 -9.64
N ILE A 98 -3.16 -20.55 -8.59
CA ILE A 98 -3.94 -20.45 -7.34
C ILE A 98 -5.19 -19.61 -7.59
N VAL A 99 -6.33 -20.12 -7.17
CA VAL A 99 -7.63 -19.44 -7.26
C VAL A 99 -7.92 -18.70 -5.95
N LEU A 100 -8.22 -17.42 -6.06
CA LEU A 100 -8.63 -16.54 -4.95
C LEU A 100 -10.09 -16.84 -4.53
N PRO A 101 -10.50 -16.42 -3.31
CA PRO A 101 -11.87 -16.66 -2.82
C PRO A 101 -12.99 -16.12 -3.72
N ASN A 102 -12.71 -15.12 -4.55
CA ASN A 102 -13.68 -14.55 -5.50
C ASN A 102 -13.67 -15.22 -6.89
N GLY A 103 -12.90 -16.31 -7.07
CA GLY A 103 -12.81 -17.06 -8.33
C GLY A 103 -11.76 -16.51 -9.33
N GLU A 104 -11.14 -15.39 -9.08
CA GLU A 104 -9.99 -14.91 -9.85
C GLU A 104 -8.75 -15.75 -9.54
N ASN A 105 -7.76 -15.73 -10.41
CA ASN A 105 -6.42 -16.24 -10.09
C ASN A 105 -5.55 -15.16 -9.45
N ILE A 106 -4.51 -15.55 -8.70
CA ILE A 106 -3.47 -14.60 -8.27
C ILE A 106 -2.94 -13.90 -9.53
N PRO A 107 -3.02 -12.56 -9.62
CA PRO A 107 -2.64 -11.85 -10.82
C PRO A 107 -1.13 -11.72 -10.96
N THR A 108 -0.65 -11.73 -12.21
CA THR A 108 0.67 -11.19 -12.52
C THR A 108 0.66 -9.67 -12.32
N PHE A 109 1.82 -9.10 -12.00
CA PHE A 109 1.95 -7.66 -11.91
C PHE A 109 1.66 -6.95 -13.24
N ASP A 110 2.03 -7.58 -14.37
CA ASP A 110 1.72 -7.09 -15.72
C ASP A 110 0.20 -6.97 -15.96
N ALA A 111 -0.58 -7.99 -15.59
CA ALA A 111 -2.04 -7.95 -15.69
C ALA A 111 -2.65 -6.88 -14.77
N TYR A 112 -2.09 -6.72 -13.57
CA TYR A 112 -2.53 -5.70 -12.63
C TYR A 112 -2.27 -4.27 -13.14
N LEU A 113 -1.08 -4.02 -13.71
CA LEU A 113 -0.73 -2.70 -14.25
C LEU A 113 -1.56 -2.30 -15.47
N LYS A 114 -2.04 -3.25 -16.28
CA LYS A 114 -3.02 -2.96 -17.34
C LYS A 114 -4.31 -2.36 -16.79
N LEU A 115 -4.79 -2.89 -15.67
CA LEU A 115 -5.95 -2.32 -14.97
C LEU A 115 -5.62 -0.93 -14.43
N VAL A 116 -4.51 -0.78 -13.70
CA VAL A 116 -4.09 0.51 -13.11
C VAL A 116 -4.03 1.60 -14.16
N ALA A 117 -3.45 1.32 -15.34
CA ALA A 117 -3.37 2.26 -16.46
C ALA A 117 -4.74 2.72 -16.97
N SER A 118 -5.79 1.90 -16.81
CA SER A 118 -7.17 2.27 -17.17
C SER A 118 -7.89 3.08 -16.09
N LYS A 119 -7.26 3.30 -14.94
CA LYS A 119 -7.84 3.93 -13.74
C LYS A 119 -6.96 5.11 -13.26
N PRO A 120 -6.81 6.18 -14.05
CA PRO A 120 -5.82 7.24 -13.79
C PRO A 120 -6.10 8.07 -12.54
N ASN A 121 -7.30 8.00 -11.98
CA ASN A 121 -7.68 8.80 -10.81
C ASN A 121 -7.38 8.11 -9.47
N THR A 122 -7.05 6.81 -9.46
CA THR A 122 -6.72 6.06 -8.25
C THR A 122 -5.22 5.81 -8.19
N ARG A 123 -4.56 6.28 -7.14
CA ARG A 123 -3.13 6.05 -6.93
C ARG A 123 -2.85 4.57 -6.70
N LEU A 124 -1.75 4.09 -7.25
CA LEU A 124 -1.20 2.79 -6.90
C LEU A 124 -0.22 2.95 -5.74
N ILE A 125 -0.52 2.33 -4.59
CA ILE A 125 0.39 2.25 -3.45
C ILE A 125 1.01 0.87 -3.48
N LEU A 126 2.27 0.78 -3.90
CA LEU A 126 2.94 -0.48 -4.17
C LEU A 126 3.86 -0.86 -3.03
N GLU A 127 3.52 -1.93 -2.32
CA GLU A 127 4.44 -2.58 -1.40
C GLU A 127 5.34 -3.56 -2.15
N MET A 128 6.65 -3.33 -2.14
CA MET A 128 7.59 -4.37 -2.50
C MET A 128 7.91 -5.21 -1.26
N LYS A 129 7.55 -6.48 -1.29
CA LYS A 129 7.78 -7.40 -0.18
C LYS A 129 9.28 -7.65 0.02
N SER A 130 9.71 -7.77 1.28
CA SER A 130 11.10 -8.10 1.62
C SER A 130 11.46 -9.49 1.13
N LEU A 131 12.56 -9.59 0.40
CA LEU A 131 13.04 -10.83 -0.18
C LEU A 131 14.19 -11.45 0.66
N SER A 132 14.61 -12.65 0.28
CA SER A 132 15.61 -13.42 1.04
C SER A 132 17.01 -12.80 1.03
N ASP A 133 17.33 -12.00 0.01
CA ASP A 133 18.59 -11.27 -0.10
C ASP A 133 18.46 -9.96 -0.85
N TYR A 134 19.41 -9.05 -0.64
CA TYR A 134 19.39 -7.71 -1.20
C TYR A 134 19.59 -7.67 -2.73
N ASN A 135 20.28 -8.64 -3.33
CA ASN A 135 20.42 -8.69 -4.78
C ASN A 135 19.07 -9.00 -5.45
N ARG A 136 18.26 -9.84 -4.81
CA ARG A 136 16.89 -10.11 -5.27
C ARG A 136 15.99 -8.90 -5.10
N GLU A 137 16.13 -8.16 -4.01
CA GLU A 137 15.41 -6.89 -3.82
C GLU A 137 15.77 -5.86 -4.90
N ASP A 138 17.07 -5.69 -5.20
CA ASP A 138 17.55 -4.81 -6.25
C ASP A 138 17.03 -5.21 -7.64
N LEU A 139 16.98 -6.52 -7.92
CA LEU A 139 16.42 -7.05 -9.15
C LEU A 139 14.90 -6.79 -9.23
N ALA A 140 14.18 -7.03 -8.13
CA ALA A 140 12.75 -6.77 -8.04
C ALA A 140 12.43 -5.29 -8.28
N ALA A 141 13.14 -4.37 -7.62
CA ALA A 141 12.98 -2.94 -7.80
C ALA A 141 13.20 -2.51 -9.25
N LYS A 142 14.27 -2.99 -9.92
CA LYS A 142 14.53 -2.73 -11.35
C LYS A 142 13.39 -3.22 -12.25
N LYS A 143 12.88 -4.42 -12.00
CA LYS A 143 11.78 -5.01 -12.79
C LYS A 143 10.46 -4.28 -12.55
N ILE A 144 10.15 -3.90 -11.31
CA ILE A 144 8.98 -3.09 -10.96
C ILE A 144 9.02 -1.76 -11.71
N VAL A 145 10.13 -1.01 -11.58
CA VAL A 145 10.29 0.29 -12.25
C VAL A 145 10.17 0.15 -13.78
N LYS A 146 10.77 -0.89 -14.36
CA LYS A 146 10.64 -1.15 -15.81
C LYS A 146 9.17 -1.35 -16.22
N GLN A 147 8.39 -2.10 -15.45
CA GLN A 147 6.98 -2.32 -15.77
C GLN A 147 6.12 -1.08 -15.52
N LEU A 148 6.35 -0.32 -14.43
CA LEU A 148 5.65 0.95 -14.17
C LEU A 148 5.82 1.94 -15.34
N LYS A 149 7.06 2.05 -15.87
CA LYS A 149 7.37 2.88 -17.04
C LYS A 149 6.72 2.35 -18.31
N LYS A 150 6.76 1.02 -18.53
CA LYS A 150 6.13 0.37 -19.70
C LYS A 150 4.63 0.67 -19.79
N TYR A 151 3.93 0.68 -18.67
CA TYR A 151 2.50 0.95 -18.62
C TYR A 151 2.14 2.43 -18.44
N GLY A 152 3.14 3.32 -18.30
CA GLY A 152 2.92 4.75 -18.11
C GLY A 152 2.26 5.14 -16.80
N VAL A 153 2.42 4.32 -15.76
CA VAL A 153 1.75 4.51 -14.46
C VAL A 153 2.71 4.95 -13.33
N LEU A 154 3.96 5.28 -13.67
CA LEU A 154 4.93 5.69 -12.66
C LEU A 154 4.48 6.94 -11.88
N ASP A 155 3.95 7.95 -12.56
CA ASP A 155 3.49 9.20 -11.93
C ASP A 155 2.24 9.01 -11.05
N GLN A 156 1.53 7.90 -11.24
CA GLN A 156 0.36 7.47 -10.49
C GLN A 156 0.75 6.58 -9.29
N THR A 157 2.04 6.21 -9.14
CA THR A 157 2.50 5.22 -8.16
C THR A 157 3.25 5.89 -7.00
N GLU A 158 3.03 5.38 -5.80
CA GLU A 158 3.85 5.59 -4.61
C GLU A 158 4.37 4.25 -4.13
N ILE A 159 5.58 4.22 -3.55
CA ILE A 159 6.25 3.00 -3.10
C ILE A 159 6.25 2.93 -1.58
N ILE A 160 5.98 1.75 -1.04
CA ILE A 160 6.14 1.44 0.37
C ILE A 160 6.98 0.16 0.52
N ALA A 161 7.82 0.06 1.54
CA ALA A 161 8.61 -1.14 1.80
C ALA A 161 9.08 -1.24 3.26
N PHE A 162 9.16 -2.48 3.77
CA PHE A 162 9.76 -2.79 5.06
C PHE A 162 11.29 -2.81 5.00
N SER A 163 11.89 -3.12 3.85
CA SER A 163 13.32 -3.16 3.65
C SER A 163 13.89 -1.78 3.33
N ILE A 164 14.87 -1.33 4.11
CA ILE A 164 15.63 -0.11 3.80
C ILE A 164 16.38 -0.27 2.48
N ASN A 165 16.94 -1.45 2.19
CA ASN A 165 17.60 -1.71 0.91
C ASN A 165 16.63 -1.48 -0.26
N ALA A 166 15.40 -2.00 -0.16
CA ALA A 166 14.37 -1.77 -1.16
C ALA A 166 14.05 -0.27 -1.32
N CYS A 167 13.83 0.45 -0.23
CA CYS A 167 13.58 1.90 -0.26
C CYS A 167 14.72 2.64 -0.99
N MET A 168 15.97 2.31 -0.69
CA MET A 168 17.14 2.96 -1.29
C MET A 168 17.34 2.56 -2.76
N ALA A 169 17.02 1.31 -3.14
CA ALA A 169 17.01 0.88 -4.53
C ALA A 169 16.01 1.69 -5.37
N PHE A 170 14.78 1.86 -4.89
CA PHE A 170 13.79 2.71 -5.54
C PHE A 170 14.22 4.19 -5.56
N LYS A 171 14.75 4.72 -4.46
CA LYS A 171 15.23 6.12 -4.40
C LYS A 171 16.29 6.41 -5.47
N LYS A 172 17.16 5.45 -5.74
CA LYS A 172 18.17 5.54 -6.80
C LYS A 172 17.57 5.48 -8.21
N LEU A 173 16.56 4.61 -8.42
CA LEU A 173 15.97 4.35 -9.75
C LEU A 173 14.94 5.40 -10.17
N ILE A 174 14.17 5.92 -9.20
CA ILE A 174 13.03 6.84 -9.39
C ILE A 174 13.03 7.92 -8.29
N PRO A 175 14.04 8.83 -8.28
CA PRO A 175 14.28 9.77 -7.18
C PRO A 175 13.11 10.73 -6.90
N ASP A 176 12.26 10.98 -7.88
CA ASP A 176 11.11 11.89 -7.78
C ASP A 176 9.82 11.22 -7.29
N THR A 177 9.80 9.87 -7.22
CA THR A 177 8.66 9.12 -6.71
C THR A 177 8.66 9.13 -5.18
N LYS A 178 7.50 9.29 -4.56
CA LYS A 178 7.34 9.19 -3.12
C LYS A 178 7.59 7.75 -2.66
N ILE A 179 8.45 7.59 -1.67
CA ILE A 179 8.83 6.31 -1.07
C ILE A 179 8.69 6.44 0.45
N TYR A 180 7.96 5.52 1.08
CA TYR A 180 7.72 5.50 2.52
C TYR A 180 8.26 4.21 3.14
N TYR A 181 8.77 4.33 4.35
CA TYR A 181 9.30 3.21 5.12
C TYR A 181 8.24 2.63 6.06
N LEU A 182 8.13 1.28 6.11
CA LEU A 182 7.07 0.58 6.82
C LEU A 182 7.45 0.02 8.19
N ASN A 183 8.75 -0.27 8.45
CA ASN A 183 9.14 -1.18 9.54
C ASN A 183 8.95 -0.58 10.96
N GLY A 184 8.87 0.73 11.10
CA GLY A 184 8.53 1.37 12.37
C GLY A 184 9.67 1.49 13.40
N ASP A 185 10.89 1.10 13.06
CA ASP A 185 12.07 1.10 13.92
C ASP A 185 12.94 2.36 13.79
N LEU A 186 12.63 3.24 12.83
CA LEU A 186 13.35 4.50 12.59
C LEU A 186 12.50 5.72 12.92
N ALA A 187 13.05 6.63 13.73
CA ALA A 187 12.41 7.91 14.00
C ALA A 187 12.39 8.82 12.74
N PRO A 188 11.45 9.79 12.64
CA PRO A 188 11.32 10.68 11.48
C PRO A 188 12.61 11.36 11.05
N LYS A 189 13.47 11.76 11.98
CA LYS A 189 14.78 12.35 11.68
C LYS A 189 15.68 11.44 10.84
N SER A 190 15.65 10.13 11.08
CA SER A 190 16.41 9.16 10.30
C SER A 190 15.83 8.99 8.90
N ILE A 191 14.51 8.96 8.78
CA ILE A 191 13.80 8.91 7.49
C ILE A 191 14.11 10.14 6.63
N LYS A 192 14.17 11.34 7.25
CA LYS A 192 14.57 12.56 6.56
C LYS A 192 16.00 12.48 6.03
N LYS A 193 16.93 11.94 6.81
CA LYS A 193 18.32 11.75 6.38
C LYS A 193 18.46 10.80 5.19
N LEU A 194 17.58 9.79 5.10
CA LEU A 194 17.53 8.86 3.96
C LEU A 194 16.90 9.48 2.71
N GLY A 195 16.30 10.66 2.81
CA GLY A 195 15.65 11.35 1.70
C GLY A 195 14.34 10.70 1.25
N LEU A 196 13.69 9.94 2.14
CA LEU A 196 12.39 9.34 1.89
C LEU A 196 11.26 10.36 2.07
N ALA A 197 10.09 10.09 1.50
CA ALA A 197 8.93 10.99 1.55
C ALA A 197 8.27 11.04 2.93
N GLY A 198 8.36 9.94 3.69
CA GLY A 198 7.73 9.86 4.99
C GLY A 198 7.77 8.48 5.60
N ILE A 199 6.94 8.32 6.62
CA ILE A 199 6.72 7.07 7.35
C ILE A 199 5.34 6.51 7.03
N ASP A 200 5.26 5.18 6.97
CA ASP A 200 4.01 4.44 6.83
C ASP A 200 4.01 3.34 7.89
N TYR A 201 3.60 3.69 9.11
CA TYR A 201 3.82 2.86 10.28
C TYR A 201 2.53 2.28 10.84
N SER A 202 2.68 1.12 11.48
CA SER A 202 1.54 0.47 12.15
C SER A 202 0.96 1.35 13.25
N MET A 203 -0.34 1.19 13.50
CA MET A 203 -1.04 1.83 14.62
C MET A 203 -0.31 1.64 15.94
N LYS A 204 0.26 0.43 16.17
CA LYS A 204 1.01 0.11 17.38
C LYS A 204 2.24 1.02 17.55
N VAL A 205 2.97 1.25 16.48
CA VAL A 205 4.17 2.12 16.49
C VAL A 205 3.78 3.57 16.76
N LEU A 206 2.77 4.09 16.07
CA LEU A 206 2.34 5.49 16.22
C LEU A 206 1.61 5.75 17.55
N ARG A 207 0.91 4.75 18.12
CA ARG A 207 0.36 4.88 19.47
C ARG A 207 1.45 4.93 20.54
N LYS A 208 2.57 4.23 20.33
CA LYS A 208 3.74 4.25 21.21
C LYS A 208 4.53 5.56 21.08
N ASN A 209 4.53 6.17 19.89
CA ASN A 209 5.29 7.38 19.56
C ASN A 209 4.38 8.42 18.86
N PRO A 210 3.32 8.91 19.54
CA PRO A 210 2.35 9.82 18.89
C PRO A 210 2.99 11.14 18.43
N GLU A 211 4.07 11.57 19.10
CA GLU A 211 4.85 12.75 18.75
C GLU A 211 5.56 12.63 17.38
N TRP A 212 5.72 11.41 16.84
CA TRP A 212 6.36 11.22 15.55
C TRP A 212 5.55 11.80 14.38
N VAL A 213 4.24 11.93 14.52
CA VAL A 213 3.40 12.62 13.52
C VAL A 213 3.83 14.07 13.38
N LYS A 214 3.87 14.79 14.51
CA LYS A 214 4.33 16.19 14.50
C LYS A 214 5.79 16.33 14.07
N GLN A 215 6.68 15.47 14.58
CA GLN A 215 8.10 15.47 14.21
C GLN A 215 8.31 15.24 12.71
N ALA A 216 7.54 14.35 12.10
CA ALA A 216 7.57 14.13 10.66
C ALA A 216 7.17 15.39 9.90
N HIS A 217 6.04 16.00 10.27
CA HIS A 217 5.57 17.24 9.64
C HIS A 217 6.55 18.40 9.80
N ASP A 218 7.15 18.58 10.97
CA ASP A 218 8.18 19.60 11.21
C ASP A 218 9.42 19.43 10.29
N LEU A 219 9.65 18.22 9.82
CA LEU A 219 10.71 17.87 8.87
C LEU A 219 10.25 17.86 7.40
N GLY A 220 8.98 18.18 7.13
CA GLY A 220 8.40 18.13 5.79
C GLY A 220 8.19 16.70 5.27
N LEU A 221 7.98 15.74 6.17
CA LEU A 221 7.65 14.35 5.86
C LEU A 221 6.14 14.12 6.00
N GLU A 222 5.61 13.18 5.23
CA GLU A 222 4.22 12.73 5.35
C GLU A 222 4.12 11.49 6.25
N VAL A 223 2.93 11.28 6.81
CA VAL A 223 2.63 10.18 7.73
C VAL A 223 1.43 9.39 7.23
N ASN A 224 1.64 8.12 6.97
CA ASN A 224 0.60 7.12 6.75
C ASN A 224 0.51 6.17 7.95
N VAL A 225 -0.65 5.63 8.22
CA VAL A 225 -0.87 4.65 9.30
C VAL A 225 -1.70 3.46 8.80
N TRP A 226 -1.29 2.25 9.19
CA TRP A 226 -1.98 0.99 8.86
C TRP A 226 -2.12 0.07 10.10
N THR A 227 -3.09 -0.84 10.18
CA THR A 227 -4.30 -0.87 9.38
C THR A 227 -5.41 -0.29 10.24
N VAL A 228 -6.08 0.76 9.79
CA VAL A 228 -7.09 1.51 10.57
C VAL A 228 -8.48 1.17 10.02
N ASP A 229 -9.19 0.29 10.72
CA ASP A 229 -10.49 -0.24 10.27
C ASP A 229 -11.65 0.15 11.20
N SER A 230 -11.36 0.57 12.44
CA SER A 230 -12.39 0.96 13.39
C SER A 230 -12.63 2.48 13.40
N GLU A 231 -13.85 2.90 13.68
CA GLU A 231 -14.21 4.32 13.82
C GLU A 231 -13.41 5.00 14.95
N GLU A 232 -13.15 4.28 16.04
CA GLU A 232 -12.37 4.79 17.18
C GLU A 232 -10.92 5.08 16.76
N ASP A 233 -10.27 4.12 16.07
CA ASP A 233 -8.92 4.29 15.57
C ASP A 233 -8.84 5.42 14.52
N MET A 234 -9.82 5.48 13.62
CA MET A 234 -9.90 6.58 12.64
C MET A 234 -9.95 7.95 13.32
N LYS A 235 -10.83 8.14 14.29
CA LYS A 235 -10.94 9.39 15.05
C LYS A 235 -9.63 9.74 15.75
N TYR A 236 -8.96 8.74 16.33
CA TYR A 236 -7.68 8.94 17.01
C TYR A 236 -6.59 9.44 16.05
N PHE A 237 -6.39 8.75 14.92
CA PHE A 237 -5.32 9.10 13.98
C PHE A 237 -5.64 10.36 13.17
N ILE A 238 -6.90 10.63 12.86
CA ILE A 238 -7.35 11.93 12.31
C ILE A 238 -7.01 13.05 13.31
N GLY A 239 -7.27 12.84 14.61
CA GLY A 239 -6.93 13.79 15.67
C GLY A 239 -5.43 14.03 15.84
N LEU A 240 -4.58 13.05 15.52
CA LEU A 240 -3.12 13.21 15.45
C LEU A 240 -2.66 13.97 14.21
N GLY A 241 -3.49 14.09 13.17
CA GLY A 241 -3.20 14.80 11.94
C GLY A 241 -2.39 14.00 10.93
N VAL A 242 -2.55 12.66 10.87
CA VAL A 242 -1.91 11.84 9.82
C VAL A 242 -2.38 12.25 8.42
N ASP A 243 -1.54 12.07 7.41
CA ASP A 243 -1.84 12.46 6.02
C ASP A 243 -2.63 11.40 5.28
N TYR A 244 -2.46 10.13 5.66
CA TYR A 244 -3.11 8.96 5.04
C TYR A 244 -3.56 7.96 6.11
N ILE A 245 -4.64 7.27 5.79
CA ILE A 245 -5.20 6.13 6.53
C ILE A 245 -5.48 4.99 5.56
#